data_2bb7baa3cdd705410304d1ab0f9fe2c7
#
_entry.id   2bb7baa3cdd705410304d1ab0f9fe2c7
#
_cell.length_a   1.000
_cell.length_b   1.000
_cell.length_c   1.000
_cell.angle_alpha   90.00
_cell.angle_beta   90.00
_cell.angle_gamma   90.00
#
_symmetry.space_group_name_H-M   'P 1'
#
loop_
_entity.id
_entity.type
_entity.pdbx_description
1 polymer ?
#
loop_
_entity_poly.entity_id
_entity_poly.type
_entity_poly.pdbx_seq_one_letter_code
_entity_poly.pdbx_strand_id
1 'polypeptide(L)'
;AIATADCLPLILSNEKGTEIAALHIGWRGLYQGIIETALSFFESDLKKVSAWLAPCISVGNYIVGDDVFYSFLNSDNESIVSFQESEKVGKWFFNLKEESTRRLELNGVKTTSDNWCTYRDEESFYSHRKDGTSGRMVTLIWKNDEE
;
A
#
# COMPACT_ATOMS: atom_id res chain seq x y z
N ALA A 1 -4.17 0.48 -14.78
CA ALA A 1 -2.78 0.03 -14.70
C ALA A 1 -1.96 0.98 -13.82
N ILE A 2 -1.13 0.43 -12.96
CA ILE A 2 -0.15 1.16 -12.16
C ILE A 2 1.22 0.52 -12.27
N ALA A 3 2.27 1.33 -12.23
CA ALA A 3 3.65 0.85 -12.30
C ALA A 3 4.37 1.16 -10.98
N THR A 4 4.99 0.15 -10.37
CA THR A 4 5.68 0.28 -9.09
C THR A 4 7.01 -0.45 -9.09
N ALA A 5 7.90 -0.03 -8.19
CA ALA A 5 9.07 -0.77 -7.72
C ALA A 5 9.26 -0.32 -6.27
N ASP A 6 8.85 -1.16 -5.32
CA ASP A 6 8.77 -0.99 -3.87
C ASP A 6 7.46 -0.40 -3.31
N CYS A 7 6.91 0.67 -3.89
CA CYS A 7 5.61 1.16 -3.45
C CYS A 7 4.54 0.07 -3.58
N LEU A 8 3.57 0.08 -2.68
CA LEU A 8 2.51 -0.92 -2.61
C LEU A 8 1.46 -0.68 -3.72
N PRO A 9 1.26 -1.64 -4.64
CA PRO A 9 0.09 -1.65 -5.49
C PRO A 9 -1.13 -2.11 -4.68
N LEU A 10 -2.20 -1.33 -4.70
CA LEU A 10 -3.46 -1.68 -4.05
C LEU A 10 -4.57 -1.75 -5.10
N ILE A 11 -5.25 -2.88 -5.15
CA ILE A 11 -6.41 -3.11 -6.02
C ILE A 11 -7.66 -3.18 -5.17
N LEU A 12 -8.68 -2.43 -5.58
CA LEU A 12 -10.00 -2.43 -4.96
C LEU A 12 -11.05 -2.91 -5.97
N SER A 13 -11.99 -3.70 -5.50
CA SER A 13 -13.17 -4.11 -6.28
C SER A 13 -14.38 -4.32 -5.36
N ASN A 14 -15.56 -3.90 -5.81
CA ASN A 14 -16.80 -4.31 -5.16
C ASN A 14 -17.16 -5.75 -5.54
N GLU A 15 -18.08 -6.38 -4.81
CA GLU A 15 -18.51 -7.78 -5.03
C GLU A 15 -19.03 -8.05 -6.46
N LYS A 16 -19.60 -7.04 -7.11
CA LYS A 16 -20.16 -7.15 -8.45
C LYS A 16 -19.13 -6.94 -9.57
N GLY A 17 -17.91 -6.48 -9.25
CA GLY A 17 -16.90 -6.12 -10.24
C GLY A 17 -17.24 -4.87 -11.06
N THR A 18 -18.27 -4.11 -10.68
CA THR A 18 -18.72 -2.92 -11.40
C THR A 18 -17.93 -1.65 -11.01
N GLU A 19 -17.35 -1.65 -9.82
CA GLU A 19 -16.50 -0.58 -9.31
C GLU A 19 -15.12 -1.15 -9.00
N ILE A 20 -14.10 -0.58 -9.62
CA ILE A 20 -12.72 -1.02 -9.45
C ILE A 20 -11.79 0.20 -9.30
N ALA A 21 -10.70 0.03 -8.56
CA ALA A 21 -9.64 1.02 -8.49
C ALA A 21 -8.27 0.36 -8.39
N ALA A 22 -7.25 1.05 -8.88
CA ALA A 22 -5.85 0.68 -8.74
C ALA A 22 -5.08 1.88 -8.17
N LEU A 23 -4.41 1.71 -7.03
CA LEU A 23 -3.72 2.77 -6.30
C LEU A 23 -2.23 2.46 -6.19
N HIS A 24 -1.41 3.49 -6.42
CA HIS A 24 0.03 3.46 -6.17
C HIS A 24 0.29 4.03 -4.77
N ILE A 25 0.49 3.16 -3.78
CA ILE A 25 0.66 3.54 -2.38
C ILE A 25 2.15 3.67 -2.06
N GLY A 26 2.67 4.89 -2.13
CA GLY A 26 3.89 5.30 -1.47
C GLY A 26 3.56 6.02 -0.16
N TRP A 27 4.55 6.24 0.72
CA TRP A 27 4.30 6.85 2.03
C TRP A 27 3.63 8.23 1.95
N ARG A 28 3.97 9.06 0.94
CA ARG A 28 3.37 10.39 0.75
C ARG A 28 1.89 10.30 0.39
N GLY A 29 1.54 9.47 -0.58
CA GLY A 29 0.14 9.26 -0.96
C GLY A 29 -0.68 8.66 0.19
N LEU A 30 -0.09 7.71 0.93
CA LEU A 30 -0.72 7.10 2.09
C LEU A 30 -0.97 8.16 3.18
N TYR A 31 0.04 8.96 3.52
CA TYR A 31 -0.09 10.07 4.47
C TYR A 31 -1.16 11.09 4.06
N GLN A 32 -1.26 11.39 2.77
CA GLN A 32 -2.24 12.33 2.21
C GLN A 32 -3.66 11.74 2.06
N GLY A 33 -3.90 10.51 2.47
CA GLY A 33 -5.23 9.89 2.46
C GLY A 33 -5.68 9.36 1.10
N ILE A 34 -4.77 8.82 0.29
CA ILE A 34 -5.11 8.25 -1.03
C ILE A 34 -6.12 7.11 -0.93
N ILE A 35 -6.08 6.30 0.14
CA ILE A 35 -7.02 5.20 0.37
C ILE A 35 -8.41 5.76 0.62
N GLU A 36 -8.55 6.67 1.57
CA GLU A 36 -9.82 7.31 1.95
C GLU A 36 -10.43 8.06 0.75
N THR A 37 -9.59 8.76 0.00
CA THR A 37 -10.00 9.43 -1.23
C THR A 37 -10.55 8.45 -2.25
N ALA A 38 -9.84 7.33 -2.50
CA ALA A 38 -10.32 6.33 -3.45
C ALA A 38 -11.61 5.67 -3.00
N LEU A 39 -11.74 5.34 -1.70
CA LEU A 39 -12.95 4.74 -1.16
C LEU A 39 -14.17 5.69 -1.26
N SER A 40 -13.95 7.00 -1.22
CA SER A 40 -15.04 7.97 -1.37
C SER A 40 -15.70 8.00 -2.75
N PHE A 41 -15.06 7.39 -3.77
CA PHE A 41 -15.64 7.24 -5.11
C PHE A 41 -16.46 5.96 -5.27
N PHE A 42 -16.44 5.04 -4.31
CA PHE A 42 -17.28 3.85 -4.34
C PHE A 42 -18.69 4.21 -3.87
N GLU A 43 -19.69 3.87 -4.70
CA GLU A 43 -21.11 3.99 -4.36
C GLU A 43 -21.61 2.77 -3.56
N SER A 44 -20.90 1.65 -3.68
CA SER A 44 -21.18 0.42 -2.93
C SER A 44 -20.89 0.58 -1.44
N ASP A 45 -21.64 -0.16 -0.60
CA ASP A 45 -21.28 -0.35 0.80
C ASP A 45 -19.83 -0.87 0.89
N LEU A 46 -18.96 -0.17 1.62
CA LEU A 46 -17.54 -0.51 1.73
C LEU A 46 -17.29 -1.90 2.34
N LYS A 47 -18.25 -2.45 3.11
CA LYS A 47 -18.22 -3.84 3.58
C LYS A 47 -18.30 -4.87 2.46
N LYS A 48 -18.74 -4.43 1.26
CA LYS A 48 -18.80 -5.24 0.03
C LYS A 48 -17.66 -4.93 -0.93
N VAL A 49 -16.69 -4.14 -0.49
CA VAL A 49 -15.44 -3.87 -1.22
C VAL A 49 -14.35 -4.78 -0.67
N SER A 50 -13.56 -5.35 -1.56
CA SER A 50 -12.37 -6.13 -1.24
C SER A 50 -11.13 -5.43 -1.76
N ALA A 51 -10.05 -5.54 -1.00
CA ALA A 51 -8.75 -4.99 -1.32
C ALA A 51 -7.70 -6.11 -1.44
N TRP A 52 -6.91 -6.08 -2.50
CA TRP A 52 -5.70 -6.89 -2.62
C TRP A 52 -4.48 -5.99 -2.54
N LEU A 53 -3.66 -6.25 -1.52
CA LEU A 53 -2.37 -5.59 -1.30
C LEU A 53 -1.29 -6.44 -1.98
N ALA A 54 -0.85 -5.99 -3.16
CA ALA A 54 0.10 -6.71 -3.99
C ALA A 54 1.55 -6.62 -3.45
N PRO A 55 2.52 -7.35 -4.05
CA PRO A 55 3.90 -7.33 -3.62
C PRO A 55 4.49 -5.91 -3.55
N CYS A 56 5.12 -5.58 -2.42
CA CYS A 56 5.80 -4.30 -2.18
C CYS A 56 7.04 -4.52 -1.31
N ILE A 57 7.76 -3.47 -0.99
CA ILE A 57 8.87 -3.53 -0.05
C ILE A 57 8.38 -3.89 1.36
N SER A 58 8.99 -4.88 1.99
CA SER A 58 8.64 -5.30 3.35
C SER A 58 9.22 -4.37 4.41
N VAL A 59 8.67 -4.41 5.62
CA VAL A 59 9.06 -3.57 6.76
C VAL A 59 10.57 -3.63 7.04
N GLY A 60 11.17 -4.81 7.03
CA GLY A 60 12.60 -4.98 7.32
C GLY A 60 13.56 -4.34 6.30
N ASN A 61 13.05 -3.93 5.14
CA ASN A 61 13.83 -3.31 4.07
C ASN A 61 13.42 -1.84 3.80
N TYR A 62 12.38 -1.35 4.48
CA TYR A 62 11.86 -0.01 4.23
C TYR A 62 12.12 0.93 5.40
N ILE A 63 13.29 1.58 5.35
CA ILE A 63 13.72 2.55 6.36
C ILE A 63 13.31 3.96 5.92
N VAL A 64 12.69 4.71 6.85
CA VAL A 64 12.26 6.10 6.70
C VAL A 64 12.88 6.97 7.80
N GLY A 65 12.77 8.29 7.69
CA GLY A 65 13.26 9.23 8.68
C GLY A 65 12.21 9.62 9.73
N ASP A 66 12.65 10.37 10.71
CA ASP A 66 11.79 10.98 11.74
C ASP A 66 10.70 11.86 11.14
N ASP A 67 10.98 12.53 10.03
CA ASP A 67 10.01 13.36 9.31
C ASP A 67 8.78 12.57 8.86
N VAL A 68 8.99 11.36 8.36
CA VAL A 68 7.89 10.47 7.98
C VAL A 68 7.17 9.94 9.23
N PHE A 69 7.91 9.43 10.19
CA PHE A 69 7.38 8.88 11.44
C PHE A 69 6.46 9.88 12.14
N TYR A 70 6.96 11.08 12.43
CA TYR A 70 6.16 12.11 13.12
C TYR A 70 5.02 12.65 12.27
N SER A 71 5.14 12.68 10.94
CA SER A 71 4.02 13.05 10.08
C SER A 71 2.81 12.14 10.30
N PHE A 72 3.04 10.83 10.32
CA PHE A 72 1.96 9.85 10.55
C PHE A 72 1.40 9.95 11.97
N LEU A 73 2.25 9.97 12.99
CA LEU A 73 1.82 10.02 14.39
C LEU A 73 1.03 11.29 14.73
N ASN A 74 1.44 12.43 14.19
CA ASN A 74 0.74 13.71 14.42
C ASN A 74 -0.64 13.74 13.72
N SER A 75 -0.81 13.00 12.64
CA SER A 75 -2.09 12.86 11.94
C SER A 75 -3.00 11.82 12.60
N ASP A 76 -2.43 10.69 12.99
CA ASP A 76 -3.12 9.57 13.63
C ASP A 76 -2.12 8.79 14.49
N ASN A 77 -2.25 8.87 15.81
CA ASN A 77 -1.32 8.23 16.75
C ASN A 77 -1.38 6.69 16.70
N GLU A 78 -2.48 6.11 16.24
CA GLU A 78 -2.60 4.66 16.06
C GLU A 78 -1.70 4.13 14.93
N SER A 79 -1.20 5.01 14.04
CA SER A 79 -0.20 4.64 13.02
C SER A 79 1.10 4.11 13.61
N ILE A 80 1.34 4.27 14.94
CA ILE A 80 2.52 3.74 15.64
C ILE A 80 2.72 2.25 15.41
N VAL A 81 1.64 1.46 15.26
CA VAL A 81 1.72 0.01 15.06
C VAL A 81 2.44 -0.37 13.76
N SER A 82 2.48 0.55 12.79
CA SER A 82 3.12 0.35 11.49
C SER A 82 4.60 0.71 11.47
N PHE A 83 5.16 1.17 12.60
CA PHE A 83 6.57 1.57 12.70
C PHE A 83 7.31 0.72 13.72
N GLN A 84 8.57 0.45 13.42
CA GLN A 84 9.52 -0.21 14.32
C GLN A 84 10.79 0.63 14.40
N GLU A 85 11.33 0.80 15.60
CA GLU A 85 12.59 1.50 15.80
C GLU A 85 13.74 0.77 15.09
N SER A 86 14.61 1.52 14.41
CA SER A 86 15.82 0.95 13.82
C SER A 86 17.02 1.21 14.74
N GLU A 87 18.11 0.47 14.55
CA GLU A 87 19.37 0.68 15.27
C GLU A 87 19.99 2.06 14.99
N LYS A 88 19.56 2.75 13.92
CA LYS A 88 20.06 4.07 13.56
C LYS A 88 19.16 5.14 14.13
N VAL A 89 19.73 6.04 14.93
CA VAL A 89 19.02 7.18 15.52
C VAL A 89 18.29 7.99 14.44
N GLY A 90 17.02 8.33 14.67
CA GLY A 90 16.19 9.09 13.74
C GLY A 90 15.74 8.30 12.51
N LYS A 91 15.82 6.96 12.56
CA LYS A 91 15.38 6.06 11.50
C LYS A 91 14.42 5.01 12.03
N TRP A 92 13.44 4.68 11.19
CA TRP A 92 12.33 3.79 11.50
C TRP A 92 12.11 2.81 10.37
N PHE A 93 11.81 1.55 10.69
CA PHE A 93 11.23 0.64 9.72
C PHE A 93 9.75 0.93 9.59
N PHE A 94 9.27 1.09 8.36
CA PHE A 94 7.87 1.41 8.09
C PHE A 94 7.19 0.29 7.30
N ASN A 95 6.05 -0.18 7.82
CA ASN A 95 5.25 -1.22 7.19
C ASN A 95 4.09 -0.61 6.38
N LEU A 96 4.30 -0.40 5.07
CA LEU A 96 3.27 0.12 4.16
C LEU A 96 2.02 -0.76 4.12
N LYS A 97 2.19 -2.10 4.15
CA LYS A 97 1.06 -3.03 4.14
C LYS A 97 0.22 -2.92 5.41
N GLU A 98 0.86 -2.88 6.57
CA GLU A 98 0.19 -2.77 7.87
C GLU A 98 -0.65 -1.50 7.95
N GLU A 99 -0.04 -0.35 7.65
CA GLU A 99 -0.76 0.93 7.70
C GLU A 99 -1.90 0.98 6.68
N SER A 100 -1.69 0.44 5.48
CA SER A 100 -2.74 0.37 4.46
C SER A 100 -3.87 -0.58 4.87
N THR A 101 -3.54 -1.75 5.41
CA THR A 101 -4.51 -2.72 5.93
C THR A 101 -5.35 -2.10 7.02
N ARG A 102 -4.71 -1.48 8.02
CA ARG A 102 -5.39 -0.81 9.14
C ARG A 102 -6.41 0.21 8.64
N ARG A 103 -6.04 1.08 7.70
CA ARG A 103 -6.94 2.11 7.15
C ARG A 103 -8.10 1.52 6.35
N LEU A 104 -7.85 0.48 5.58
CA LEU A 104 -8.89 -0.24 4.84
C LEU A 104 -9.90 -0.89 5.79
N GLU A 105 -9.42 -1.60 6.82
CA GLU A 105 -10.26 -2.30 7.80
C GLU A 105 -11.08 -1.34 8.67
N LEU A 106 -10.52 -0.18 9.03
CA LEU A 106 -11.27 0.89 9.70
C LEU A 106 -12.46 1.39 8.87
N ASN A 107 -12.37 1.32 7.54
CA ASN A 107 -13.46 1.63 6.62
C ASN A 107 -14.35 0.42 6.28
N GLY A 108 -14.13 -0.74 6.91
CA GLY A 108 -14.92 -1.96 6.70
C GLY A 108 -14.57 -2.77 5.46
N VAL A 109 -13.48 -2.42 4.77
CA VAL A 109 -13.01 -3.12 3.56
C VAL A 109 -12.30 -4.41 3.94
N LYS A 110 -12.61 -5.51 3.25
CA LYS A 110 -11.92 -6.80 3.42
C LYS A 110 -10.56 -6.76 2.72
N THR A 111 -9.53 -7.20 3.41
CA THR A 111 -8.15 -7.18 2.89
C THR A 111 -7.60 -8.57 2.62
N THR A 112 -6.80 -8.70 1.57
CA THR A 112 -5.97 -9.87 1.29
C THR A 112 -4.58 -9.39 0.87
N SER A 113 -3.55 -10.12 1.26
CA SER A 113 -2.17 -9.81 0.89
C SER A 113 -1.33 -11.08 0.78
N ASP A 114 -0.15 -10.95 0.19
CA ASP A 114 0.89 -11.97 0.14
C ASP A 114 2.09 -11.59 1.03
N ASN A 115 3.09 -12.49 1.08
CA ASN A 115 4.33 -12.29 1.83
C ASN A 115 5.54 -11.95 0.96
N TRP A 116 5.32 -11.62 -0.33
CA TRP A 116 6.39 -11.22 -1.23
C TRP A 116 6.97 -9.86 -0.85
N CYS A 117 8.29 -9.72 -1.05
CA CYS A 117 9.02 -8.49 -0.82
C CYS A 117 9.81 -8.11 -2.07
N THR A 118 9.51 -6.97 -2.67
CA THR A 118 10.18 -6.51 -3.89
C THR A 118 11.68 -6.31 -3.73
N TYR A 119 12.15 -5.97 -2.52
CA TYR A 119 13.57 -5.82 -2.21
C TYR A 119 14.30 -7.16 -2.04
N ARG A 120 13.66 -8.13 -1.37
CA ARG A 120 14.26 -9.43 -1.06
C ARG A 120 14.20 -10.40 -2.23
N ASP A 121 13.04 -10.43 -2.91
CA ASP A 121 12.72 -11.45 -3.90
C ASP A 121 13.06 -10.94 -5.32
N GLU A 122 14.34 -10.58 -5.51
CA GLU A 122 14.89 -9.88 -6.68
C GLU A 122 14.82 -10.65 -8.01
N GLU A 123 14.71 -11.97 -7.96
CA GLU A 123 14.50 -12.79 -9.17
C GLU A 123 13.10 -12.59 -9.77
N SER A 124 12.16 -12.10 -8.97
CA SER A 124 10.76 -11.93 -9.36
C SER A 124 10.32 -10.48 -9.48
N PHE A 125 11.01 -9.55 -8.82
CA PHE A 125 10.58 -8.16 -8.71
C PHE A 125 11.72 -7.15 -8.89
N TYR A 126 11.38 -5.98 -9.40
CA TYR A 126 12.26 -4.81 -9.39
C TYR A 126 12.13 -4.04 -8.06
N SER A 127 13.25 -3.54 -7.55
CA SER A 127 13.28 -2.70 -6.36
C SER A 127 14.05 -1.40 -6.61
N HIS A 128 13.36 -0.29 -6.48
CA HIS A 128 13.99 1.04 -6.57
C HIS A 128 14.94 1.30 -5.40
N ARG A 129 14.58 0.84 -4.19
CA ARG A 129 15.40 0.99 -2.98
C ARG A 129 16.73 0.23 -3.11
N LYS A 130 16.72 -0.92 -3.80
CA LYS A 130 17.90 -1.75 -4.00
C LYS A 130 18.80 -1.22 -5.11
N ASP A 131 18.21 -0.91 -6.27
CA ASP A 131 18.95 -0.69 -7.51
C ASP A 131 18.96 0.78 -7.96
N GLY A 132 18.12 1.64 -7.40
CA GLY A 132 17.99 3.06 -7.76
C GLY A 132 17.32 3.30 -9.12
N THR A 133 17.81 2.66 -10.18
CA THR A 133 17.32 2.79 -11.56
C THR A 133 16.80 1.45 -12.11
N SER A 134 15.92 0.80 -11.40
CA SER A 134 15.36 -0.48 -11.82
C SER A 134 14.19 -0.32 -12.80
N GLY A 135 13.79 -1.44 -13.42
CA GLY A 135 12.51 -1.56 -14.11
C GLY A 135 11.31 -1.32 -13.16
N ARG A 136 10.12 -1.57 -13.68
CA ARG A 136 8.87 -1.49 -12.90
C ARG A 136 8.04 -2.75 -13.11
N MET A 137 7.33 -3.20 -12.08
CA MET A 137 6.22 -4.10 -12.23
C MET A 137 4.97 -3.31 -12.62
N VAL A 138 4.09 -3.92 -13.39
CA VAL A 138 2.80 -3.34 -13.75
C VAL A 138 1.69 -4.18 -13.14
N THR A 139 0.84 -3.55 -12.34
CA THR A 139 -0.36 -4.17 -11.79
C THR A 139 -1.59 -3.68 -12.56
N LEU A 140 -2.43 -4.63 -12.96
CA LEU A 140 -3.56 -4.38 -13.85
C LEU A 140 -4.87 -4.83 -13.18
N ILE A 141 -5.92 -4.04 -13.38
CA ILE A 141 -7.30 -4.44 -13.15
C ILE A 141 -8.17 -3.85 -14.27
N TRP A 142 -9.15 -4.61 -14.72
CA TRP A 142 -10.11 -4.15 -15.72
C TRP A 142 -11.48 -4.77 -15.46
N LYS A 143 -12.51 -4.15 -15.99
CA LYS A 143 -13.86 -4.71 -16.02
C LYS A 143 -14.05 -5.41 -17.36
N ASN A 144 -14.68 -6.57 -17.33
CA ASN A 144 -15.19 -7.16 -18.57
C ASN A 144 -16.56 -6.50 -18.82
N ASP A 145 -16.75 -5.98 -20.03
CA ASP A 145 -18.08 -5.61 -20.49
C ASP A 145 -18.79 -6.94 -20.80
N GLU A 146 -19.57 -7.45 -19.85
CA GLU A 146 -20.52 -8.51 -20.16
C GLU A 146 -21.66 -7.89 -20.96
N GLU A 147 -21.87 -8.43 -22.17
CA GLU A 147 -23.03 -8.12 -23.02
C GLU A 147 -24.36 -8.53 -22.35
#